data_87d05b3b5011d05ff3bf560689083716
#
_entry.id   87d05b3b5011d05ff3bf560689083716
#
_cell.length_a   1.000
_cell.length_b   1.000
_cell.length_c   1.000
_cell.angle_alpha   90.00
_cell.angle_beta   90.00
_cell.angle_gamma   90.00
#
_symmetry.space_group_name_H-M   'P 1'
#
loop_
_entity.id
_entity.type
_entity.pdbx_description
1 polymer ?
#
loop_
_entity_poly.entity_id
_entity_poly.type
_entity_poly.pdbx_seq_one_letter_code
_entity_poly.pdbx_strand_id
1 'polypeptide(L)'
;VSVSSKGTVVAKGKGEAVITARSKDGTRKSGSYVIQSRVLTKSITINGGATTKRLEKGKSFGISASIQPANASNKSLRYTSSDPTVAVVSASGIVSGLEPGTAVIRVDAADGHSTANIKVEVFRMEISNQKLIAHRGFSSQAPENSIPAFEKALESGFYGIECDIWKTLDGEFMVSHDGNLNRMFGYDFQIATLTTEQIKKY
;
A
#
# COMPACT_ATOMS: atom_id res chain seq x y z
N VAL A 1 -18.90 28.39 -28.98
CA VAL A 1 -20.35 28.26 -29.29
C VAL A 1 -20.60 28.91 -30.64
N SER A 2 -21.43 28.28 -31.47
CA SER A 2 -22.01 28.90 -32.68
C SER A 2 -23.52 28.82 -32.59
N VAL A 3 -24.18 29.83 -33.20
CA VAL A 3 -25.64 29.91 -33.28
C VAL A 3 -26.04 29.98 -34.73
N SER A 4 -26.98 29.14 -35.14
CA SER A 4 -27.55 29.15 -36.50
C SER A 4 -28.58 30.28 -36.66
N SER A 5 -28.95 30.59 -37.90
CA SER A 5 -30.04 31.56 -38.20
C SER A 5 -31.41 31.13 -37.65
N LYS A 6 -31.58 29.82 -37.36
CA LYS A 6 -32.77 29.24 -36.76
C LYS A 6 -32.73 29.17 -35.23
N GLY A 7 -31.66 29.72 -34.59
CA GLY A 7 -31.50 29.72 -33.16
C GLY A 7 -30.92 28.41 -32.58
N THR A 8 -30.47 27.46 -33.41
CA THR A 8 -29.79 26.25 -32.92
C THR A 8 -28.40 26.60 -32.42
N VAL A 9 -28.12 26.23 -31.18
CA VAL A 9 -26.83 26.50 -30.52
C VAL A 9 -26.00 25.25 -30.52
N VAL A 10 -24.73 25.36 -30.97
CA VAL A 10 -23.76 24.26 -31.00
C VAL A 10 -22.54 24.62 -30.16
N ALA A 11 -22.23 23.78 -29.16
CA ALA A 11 -21.02 23.94 -28.38
C ALA A 11 -19.80 23.47 -29.17
N LYS A 12 -18.75 24.30 -29.35
CA LYS A 12 -17.53 23.99 -30.07
C LYS A 12 -16.35 23.66 -29.14
N GLY A 13 -16.49 23.93 -27.84
CA GLY A 13 -15.47 23.72 -26.82
C GLY A 13 -16.04 23.97 -25.43
N LYS A 14 -15.23 23.65 -24.38
CA LYS A 14 -15.64 23.96 -23.00
C LYS A 14 -15.55 25.43 -22.71
N GLY A 15 -16.42 25.91 -21.83
CA GLY A 15 -16.46 27.31 -21.39
C GLY A 15 -17.88 27.85 -21.26
N GLU A 16 -17.97 29.12 -20.98
CA GLU A 16 -19.22 29.88 -20.87
C GLU A 16 -19.36 30.78 -22.07
N ALA A 17 -20.59 30.94 -22.55
CA ALA A 17 -20.93 31.89 -23.61
C ALA A 17 -22.32 32.50 -23.35
N VAL A 18 -22.43 33.79 -23.54
CA VAL A 18 -23.70 34.49 -23.48
C VAL A 18 -24.28 34.59 -24.90
N ILE A 19 -25.47 34.05 -25.06
CA ILE A 19 -26.26 34.17 -26.31
C ILE A 19 -27.26 35.26 -26.14
N THR A 20 -27.21 36.27 -27.01
CA THR A 20 -28.17 37.39 -26.98
C THR A 20 -29.02 37.39 -28.25
N ALA A 21 -30.33 37.27 -28.08
CA ALA A 21 -31.30 37.49 -29.14
C ALA A 21 -31.77 38.95 -29.13
N ARG A 22 -31.85 39.55 -30.31
CA ARG A 22 -32.37 40.92 -30.47
C ARG A 22 -33.49 40.94 -31.49
N SER A 23 -34.55 41.74 -31.20
CA SER A 23 -35.64 41.97 -32.15
C SER A 23 -35.13 42.71 -33.38
N LYS A 24 -35.70 42.38 -34.55
CA LYS A 24 -35.45 43.09 -35.84
C LYS A 24 -36.54 44.08 -36.21
N ASP A 25 -37.56 44.23 -35.35
CA ASP A 25 -38.74 45.07 -35.57
C ASP A 25 -38.53 46.57 -35.20
N GLY A 26 -37.27 46.93 -34.91
CA GLY A 26 -36.93 48.30 -34.51
C GLY A 26 -37.14 48.60 -33.01
N THR A 27 -37.80 47.73 -32.24
CA THR A 27 -38.07 47.91 -30.80
C THR A 27 -36.87 47.83 -29.91
N ARG A 28 -35.71 47.34 -30.45
CA ARG A 28 -34.43 47.10 -29.73
C ARG A 28 -34.57 46.22 -28.51
N LYS A 29 -35.61 45.39 -28.39
CA LYS A 29 -35.76 44.42 -27.32
C LYS A 29 -34.70 43.33 -27.46
N SER A 30 -34.14 42.93 -26.35
CA SER A 30 -33.15 41.82 -26.31
C SER A 30 -33.30 40.95 -25.07
N GLY A 31 -32.98 39.71 -25.21
CA GLY A 31 -32.86 38.72 -24.11
C GLY A 31 -31.57 37.99 -24.23
N SER A 32 -30.96 37.65 -23.10
CA SER A 32 -29.70 36.93 -23.06
C SER A 32 -29.84 35.66 -22.25
N TYR A 33 -29.11 34.59 -22.66
CA TYR A 33 -29.02 33.30 -21.96
C TYR A 33 -27.57 32.85 -21.87
N VAL A 34 -27.16 32.42 -20.68
CA VAL A 34 -25.82 31.92 -20.43
C VAL A 34 -25.78 30.40 -20.70
N ILE A 35 -24.87 29.99 -21.57
CA ILE A 35 -24.63 28.57 -21.87
C ILE A 35 -23.28 28.16 -21.30
N GLN A 36 -23.29 27.13 -20.47
CA GLN A 36 -22.08 26.47 -20.01
C GLN A 36 -21.88 25.17 -20.79
N SER A 37 -20.77 25.07 -21.51
CA SER A 37 -20.34 23.88 -22.23
C SER A 37 -19.26 23.15 -21.43
N ARG A 38 -19.45 21.85 -21.19
CA ARG A 38 -18.55 21.00 -20.44
C ARG A 38 -18.11 19.81 -21.27
N VAL A 39 -16.87 19.38 -21.08
CA VAL A 39 -16.36 18.11 -21.57
C VAL A 39 -16.54 17.10 -20.45
N LEU A 40 -17.38 16.10 -20.67
CA LEU A 40 -17.70 15.07 -19.71
C LEU A 40 -16.63 13.97 -19.69
N THR A 41 -16.54 13.26 -18.57
CA THR A 41 -15.68 12.07 -18.48
C THR A 41 -16.25 10.92 -19.31
N LYS A 42 -15.38 10.13 -19.96
CA LYS A 42 -15.78 8.97 -20.77
C LYS A 42 -15.31 7.66 -20.16
N SER A 43 -14.16 7.69 -19.50
CA SER A 43 -13.62 6.49 -18.84
C SER A 43 -12.67 6.86 -17.70
N ILE A 44 -12.54 5.93 -16.76
CA ILE A 44 -11.54 5.94 -15.70
C ILE A 44 -10.72 4.67 -15.84
N THR A 45 -9.39 4.78 -15.80
CA THR A 45 -8.47 3.65 -15.74
C THR A 45 -7.79 3.65 -14.38
N ILE A 46 -7.83 2.53 -13.66
CA ILE A 46 -7.23 2.35 -12.34
C ILE A 46 -5.93 1.56 -12.48
N ASN A 47 -4.84 2.03 -11.86
CA ASN A 47 -3.56 1.33 -11.73
C ASN A 47 -3.09 0.68 -13.06
N GLY A 48 -3.19 1.45 -14.16
CA GLY A 48 -2.80 0.96 -15.48
C GLY A 48 -3.70 -0.13 -16.10
N GLY A 49 -4.94 -0.28 -15.60
CA GLY A 49 -5.92 -1.29 -16.07
C GLY A 49 -6.03 -2.51 -15.15
N ALA A 50 -5.41 -2.47 -13.95
CA ALA A 50 -5.55 -3.55 -12.98
C ALA A 50 -7.00 -3.69 -12.50
N THR A 51 -7.52 -4.92 -12.51
CA THR A 51 -8.88 -5.27 -12.06
C THR A 51 -8.89 -5.90 -10.67
N THR A 52 -7.75 -6.40 -10.20
CA THR A 52 -7.61 -7.06 -8.90
C THR A 52 -6.31 -6.62 -8.22
N LYS A 53 -6.34 -6.51 -6.88
CA LYS A 53 -5.18 -6.27 -6.03
C LYS A 53 -5.26 -7.17 -4.79
N ARG A 54 -4.20 -7.93 -4.53
CA ARG A 54 -4.03 -8.62 -3.24
C ARG A 54 -3.37 -7.67 -2.24
N LEU A 55 -3.87 -7.66 -1.03
CA LEU A 55 -3.43 -6.77 0.05
C LEU A 55 -3.34 -7.55 1.36
N GLU A 56 -2.20 -7.51 2.01
CA GLU A 56 -2.04 -8.10 3.33
C GLU A 56 -2.82 -7.28 4.38
N LYS A 57 -3.46 -7.95 5.35
CA LYS A 57 -4.13 -7.30 6.49
C LYS A 57 -3.21 -6.27 7.16
N GLY A 58 -3.71 -5.08 7.41
CA GLY A 58 -2.98 -3.97 8.02
C GLY A 58 -2.10 -3.16 7.05
N LYS A 59 -1.98 -3.58 5.79
CA LYS A 59 -1.27 -2.82 4.75
C LYS A 59 -2.22 -1.92 3.97
N SER A 60 -1.63 -0.97 3.23
CA SER A 60 -2.38 0.00 2.40
C SER A 60 -1.70 0.23 1.06
N PHE A 61 -2.49 0.67 0.06
CA PHE A 61 -1.96 1.14 -1.21
C PHE A 61 -2.80 2.31 -1.75
N GLY A 62 -2.19 3.15 -2.60
CA GLY A 62 -2.89 4.24 -3.29
C GLY A 62 -3.46 3.80 -4.63
N ILE A 63 -4.68 4.22 -4.94
CA ILE A 63 -5.27 4.09 -6.27
C ILE A 63 -4.70 5.19 -7.15
N SER A 64 -3.99 4.80 -8.23
CA SER A 64 -3.65 5.71 -9.32
C SER A 64 -4.76 5.64 -10.37
N ALA A 65 -5.48 6.74 -10.58
CA ALA A 65 -6.57 6.79 -11.54
C ALA A 65 -6.30 7.85 -12.62
N SER A 66 -6.53 7.48 -13.86
CA SER A 66 -6.50 8.39 -15.02
C SER A 66 -7.87 8.51 -15.64
N ILE A 67 -8.24 9.75 -16.02
CA ILE A 67 -9.53 10.10 -16.61
C ILE A 67 -9.36 10.44 -18.08
N GLN A 68 -10.24 9.94 -18.93
CA GLN A 68 -10.34 10.32 -20.32
C GLN A 68 -11.69 11.00 -20.61
N PRO A 69 -11.71 11.99 -21.50
CA PRO A 69 -10.54 12.63 -22.14
C PRO A 69 -9.77 13.51 -21.15
N ALA A 70 -8.45 13.68 -21.41
CA ALA A 70 -7.56 14.44 -20.52
C ALA A 70 -7.98 15.90 -20.30
N ASN A 71 -8.83 16.48 -21.19
CA ASN A 71 -9.39 17.80 -21.08
C ASN A 71 -10.79 17.82 -20.42
N ALA A 72 -11.24 16.73 -19.77
CA ALA A 72 -12.50 16.70 -19.02
C ALA A 72 -12.63 17.90 -18.08
N SER A 73 -13.84 18.45 -17.98
CA SER A 73 -14.09 19.70 -17.24
C SER A 73 -14.02 19.50 -15.73
N ASN A 74 -14.42 18.32 -15.24
CA ASN A 74 -14.30 17.92 -13.85
C ASN A 74 -13.53 16.59 -13.79
N LYS A 75 -12.43 16.56 -13.03
CA LYS A 75 -11.59 15.37 -12.83
C LYS A 75 -11.61 14.84 -11.40
N SER A 76 -12.48 15.39 -10.58
CA SER A 76 -12.64 14.91 -9.20
C SER A 76 -13.21 13.50 -9.19
N LEU A 77 -12.70 12.69 -8.26
CA LEU A 77 -13.08 11.29 -8.07
C LEU A 77 -13.72 11.10 -6.69
N ARG A 78 -14.62 10.13 -6.61
CA ARG A 78 -15.18 9.61 -5.36
C ARG A 78 -14.87 8.14 -5.27
N TYR A 79 -14.57 7.70 -4.06
CA TYR A 79 -14.18 6.31 -3.76
C TYR A 79 -15.15 5.71 -2.78
N THR A 80 -15.59 4.49 -3.02
CA THR A 80 -16.44 3.71 -2.11
C THR A 80 -16.01 2.27 -2.05
N SER A 81 -16.14 1.65 -0.89
CA SER A 81 -15.93 0.21 -0.70
C SER A 81 -17.26 -0.52 -0.63
N SER A 82 -17.36 -1.67 -1.26
CA SER A 82 -18.52 -2.57 -1.14
C SER A 82 -18.61 -3.25 0.22
N ASP A 83 -17.45 -3.38 0.92
CA ASP A 83 -17.38 -3.95 2.26
C ASP A 83 -16.29 -3.21 3.07
N PRO A 84 -16.69 -2.19 3.86
CA PRO A 84 -15.76 -1.44 4.70
C PRO A 84 -15.18 -2.24 5.87
N THR A 85 -15.72 -3.42 6.19
CA THR A 85 -15.14 -4.29 7.23
C THR A 85 -13.92 -5.04 6.72
N VAL A 86 -13.88 -5.34 5.41
CA VAL A 86 -12.75 -5.99 4.74
C VAL A 86 -11.71 -4.96 4.31
N ALA A 87 -12.13 -3.91 3.61
CA ALA A 87 -11.22 -2.85 3.17
C ALA A 87 -11.94 -1.49 3.14
N VAL A 88 -11.27 -0.46 3.65
CA VAL A 88 -11.74 0.93 3.59
C VAL A 88 -10.95 1.70 2.53
N VAL A 89 -11.55 2.76 2.01
CA VAL A 89 -10.89 3.69 1.10
C VAL A 89 -11.08 5.14 1.56
N SER A 90 -10.01 5.91 1.59
CA SER A 90 -10.05 7.34 1.93
C SER A 90 -10.54 8.19 0.75
N ALA A 91 -10.91 9.45 1.03
CA ALA A 91 -11.25 10.44 0.00
C ALA A 91 -10.07 10.72 -0.97
N SER A 92 -8.84 10.45 -0.56
CA SER A 92 -7.63 10.58 -1.40
C SER A 92 -7.30 9.31 -2.19
N GLY A 93 -8.12 8.24 -2.09
CA GLY A 93 -7.90 6.99 -2.81
C GLY A 93 -6.90 6.04 -2.17
N ILE A 94 -6.60 6.20 -0.86
CA ILE A 94 -5.79 5.23 -0.11
C ILE A 94 -6.71 4.09 0.37
N VAL A 95 -6.41 2.88 -0.03
CA VAL A 95 -7.11 1.66 0.37
C VAL A 95 -6.34 0.97 1.47
N SER A 96 -7.02 0.63 2.58
CA SER A 96 -6.43 -0.10 3.72
C SER A 96 -7.17 -1.41 3.95
N GLY A 97 -6.43 -2.52 4.04
CA GLY A 97 -6.98 -3.85 4.34
C GLY A 97 -7.16 -4.05 5.84
N LEU A 98 -8.37 -4.34 6.27
CA LEU A 98 -8.74 -4.49 7.69
C LEU A 98 -8.88 -5.96 8.11
N GLU A 99 -9.73 -6.72 7.43
CA GLU A 99 -9.96 -8.13 7.72
C GLU A 99 -9.84 -8.97 6.44
N PRO A 100 -9.42 -10.26 6.55
CA PRO A 100 -9.38 -11.17 5.41
C PRO A 100 -10.75 -11.29 4.73
N GLY A 101 -10.75 -11.18 3.41
CA GLY A 101 -11.98 -11.21 2.62
C GLY A 101 -11.80 -10.52 1.27
N THR A 102 -12.92 -10.21 0.64
CA THR A 102 -12.94 -9.53 -0.67
C THR A 102 -13.84 -8.32 -0.62
N ALA A 103 -13.31 -7.16 -1.02
CA ALA A 103 -14.08 -5.94 -1.24
C ALA A 103 -13.86 -5.41 -2.67
N VAL A 104 -14.86 -4.75 -3.22
CA VAL A 104 -14.73 -4.00 -4.48
C VAL A 104 -14.65 -2.53 -4.16
N ILE A 105 -13.55 -1.90 -4.54
CA ILE A 105 -13.41 -0.44 -4.47
C ILE A 105 -13.91 0.14 -5.78
N ARG A 106 -14.95 0.92 -5.69
CA ARG A 106 -15.55 1.66 -6.80
C ARG A 106 -15.00 3.08 -6.84
N VAL A 107 -14.68 3.53 -8.03
CA VAL A 107 -14.17 4.87 -8.33
C VAL A 107 -15.11 5.54 -9.31
N ASP A 108 -15.81 6.58 -8.89
CA ASP A 108 -16.75 7.33 -9.71
C ASP A 108 -16.19 8.71 -10.05
N ALA A 109 -16.35 9.12 -11.31
CA ALA A 109 -16.12 10.50 -11.66
C ALA A 109 -17.23 11.40 -11.05
N ALA A 110 -16.84 12.57 -10.52
CA ALA A 110 -17.78 13.45 -9.84
C ALA A 110 -18.85 14.07 -10.77
N ASP A 111 -18.66 13.97 -12.09
CA ASP A 111 -19.69 14.36 -13.08
C ASP A 111 -20.72 13.25 -13.36
N GLY A 112 -20.53 12.06 -12.75
CA GLY A 112 -21.45 10.93 -12.84
C GLY A 112 -21.40 10.14 -14.15
N HIS A 113 -20.47 10.44 -15.09
CA HIS A 113 -20.46 9.87 -16.42
C HIS A 113 -19.52 8.68 -16.61
N SER A 114 -18.62 8.40 -15.66
CA SER A 114 -17.74 7.25 -15.72
C SER A 114 -17.47 6.66 -14.36
N THR A 115 -17.26 5.34 -14.32
CA THR A 115 -16.93 4.56 -13.14
C THR A 115 -15.91 3.51 -13.50
N ALA A 116 -15.10 3.10 -12.50
CA ALA A 116 -14.20 1.95 -12.58
C ALA A 116 -14.19 1.22 -11.25
N ASN A 117 -13.86 -0.06 -11.28
CA ASN A 117 -13.81 -0.91 -10.09
C ASN A 117 -12.48 -1.64 -10.01
N ILE A 118 -12.01 -1.87 -8.77
CA ILE A 118 -10.90 -2.77 -8.49
C ILE A 118 -11.31 -3.72 -7.36
N LYS A 119 -11.16 -5.02 -7.58
CA LYS A 119 -11.35 -6.05 -6.56
C LYS A 119 -10.13 -6.07 -5.65
N VAL A 120 -10.33 -5.97 -4.35
CA VAL A 120 -9.27 -6.06 -3.33
C VAL A 120 -9.49 -7.34 -2.55
N GLU A 121 -8.49 -8.23 -2.57
CA GLU A 121 -8.46 -9.47 -1.80
C GLU A 121 -7.54 -9.27 -0.61
N VAL A 122 -8.12 -9.03 0.57
CA VAL A 122 -7.36 -8.91 1.80
C VAL A 122 -7.08 -10.31 2.33
N PHE A 123 -5.83 -10.59 2.64
CA PHE A 123 -5.40 -11.86 3.20
C PHE A 123 -4.56 -11.63 4.47
N ARG A 124 -4.60 -12.61 5.36
CA ARG A 124 -3.65 -12.70 6.46
C ARG A 124 -2.50 -13.57 6.00
N MET A 125 -1.27 -13.14 6.24
CA MET A 125 -0.14 -14.05 6.10
C MET A 125 -0.23 -15.06 7.25
N GLU A 126 -0.63 -16.27 6.93
CA GLU A 126 -0.64 -17.37 7.90
C GLU A 126 0.77 -17.93 7.99
N ILE A 127 1.45 -17.63 9.07
CA ILE A 127 2.74 -18.25 9.42
C ILE A 127 2.49 -19.64 10.05
N SER A 128 1.23 -20.02 10.22
CA SER A 128 0.79 -21.14 11.06
C SER A 128 1.36 -22.53 10.71
N ASN A 129 1.94 -22.73 9.52
CA ASN A 129 2.61 -23.98 9.14
C ASN A 129 4.11 -23.82 8.86
N GLN A 130 4.68 -22.62 9.00
CA GLN A 130 6.11 -22.43 8.88
C GLN A 130 6.73 -22.55 10.27
N LYS A 131 7.57 -23.57 10.41
CA LYS A 131 8.40 -23.77 11.60
C LYS A 131 9.56 -22.77 11.52
N LEU A 132 9.37 -21.58 12.07
CA LEU A 132 10.43 -20.59 12.14
C LEU A 132 11.43 -21.00 13.21
N ILE A 133 12.69 -21.12 12.82
CA ILE A 133 13.82 -21.36 13.71
C ILE A 133 14.56 -20.04 13.91
N ALA A 134 14.78 -19.66 15.15
CA ALA A 134 15.56 -18.50 15.50
C ALA A 134 17.06 -18.83 15.39
N HIS A 135 17.72 -18.35 14.35
CA HIS A 135 19.14 -18.56 14.08
C HIS A 135 19.99 -17.80 15.11
N ARG A 136 20.68 -18.52 15.97
CA ARG A 136 21.44 -18.05 17.14
C ARG A 136 20.56 -17.33 18.17
N GLY A 137 19.27 -17.72 18.30
CA GLY A 137 18.25 -17.02 19.04
C GLY A 137 17.67 -15.85 18.23
N PHE A 138 16.91 -14.94 18.89
CA PHE A 138 16.39 -13.73 18.25
C PHE A 138 17.47 -12.64 18.17
N SER A 139 18.49 -12.89 17.37
CA SER A 139 19.74 -12.12 17.29
C SER A 139 19.57 -10.67 16.82
N SER A 140 18.41 -10.32 16.26
CA SER A 140 18.06 -8.91 15.94
C SER A 140 17.56 -8.12 17.17
N GLN A 141 17.29 -8.78 18.30
CA GLN A 141 16.73 -8.18 19.52
C GLN A 141 17.61 -8.38 20.77
N ALA A 142 18.59 -9.26 20.71
CA ALA A 142 19.54 -9.54 21.78
C ALA A 142 20.85 -10.09 21.20
N PRO A 143 21.97 -10.10 21.94
CA PRO A 143 23.22 -10.68 21.45
C PRO A 143 23.06 -12.12 21.00
N GLU A 144 23.63 -12.45 19.84
CA GLU A 144 23.55 -13.81 19.28
C GLU A 144 24.09 -14.87 20.26
N ASN A 145 23.52 -16.08 20.20
CA ASN A 145 23.98 -17.23 21.00
C ASN A 145 23.95 -16.98 22.53
N SER A 146 23.03 -16.12 23.00
CA SER A 146 22.89 -15.76 24.41
C SER A 146 21.53 -16.17 24.98
N ILE A 147 21.45 -16.35 26.29
CA ILE A 147 20.20 -16.64 26.99
C ILE A 147 19.12 -15.58 26.68
N PRO A 148 19.41 -14.26 26.74
CA PRO A 148 18.42 -13.26 26.37
C PRO A 148 17.89 -13.39 24.93
N ALA A 149 18.73 -13.82 23.97
CA ALA A 149 18.28 -14.05 22.59
C ALA A 149 17.36 -15.29 22.50
N PHE A 150 17.64 -16.32 23.30
CA PHE A 150 16.83 -17.53 23.36
C PHE A 150 15.46 -17.25 24.02
N GLU A 151 15.45 -16.54 25.15
CA GLU A 151 14.21 -16.12 25.82
C GLU A 151 13.33 -15.28 24.88
N LYS A 152 13.90 -14.29 24.20
CA LYS A 152 13.16 -13.49 23.21
C LYS A 152 12.61 -14.29 22.04
N ALA A 153 13.32 -15.32 21.60
CA ALA A 153 12.82 -16.22 20.56
C ALA A 153 11.60 -17.01 21.04
N LEU A 154 11.63 -17.52 22.27
CA LEU A 154 10.49 -18.21 22.89
C LEU A 154 9.29 -17.28 23.06
N GLU A 155 9.49 -16.08 23.63
CA GLU A 155 8.45 -15.05 23.79
C GLU A 155 7.81 -14.65 22.47
N SER A 156 8.58 -14.62 21.37
CA SER A 156 8.14 -14.27 20.04
C SER A 156 7.46 -15.41 19.28
N GLY A 157 7.37 -16.63 19.89
CA GLY A 157 6.67 -17.77 19.32
C GLY A 157 7.42 -18.46 18.19
N PHE A 158 8.74 -18.40 18.15
CA PHE A 158 9.55 -19.24 17.25
C PHE A 158 9.34 -20.71 17.59
N TYR A 159 9.29 -21.56 16.56
CA TYR A 159 9.13 -23.00 16.70
C TYR A 159 10.34 -23.67 17.39
N GLY A 160 11.51 -23.14 17.17
CA GLY A 160 12.76 -23.64 17.73
C GLY A 160 13.85 -22.58 17.71
N ILE A 161 14.94 -22.90 18.38
CA ILE A 161 16.14 -22.08 18.44
C ILE A 161 17.28 -22.92 17.87
N GLU A 162 18.06 -22.32 17.01
CA GLU A 162 19.34 -22.86 16.56
C GLU A 162 20.44 -22.15 17.33
N CYS A 163 21.50 -22.86 17.72
CA CYS A 163 22.68 -22.29 18.34
C CYS A 163 23.95 -23.09 17.94
N ASP A 164 25.05 -22.37 17.91
CA ASP A 164 26.36 -22.97 17.62
C ASP A 164 27.06 -23.41 18.91
N ILE A 165 27.71 -24.58 18.91
CA ILE A 165 28.44 -25.08 20.08
C ILE A 165 29.84 -25.50 19.71
N TRP A 166 30.77 -25.25 20.61
CA TRP A 166 32.17 -25.68 20.52
C TRP A 166 32.56 -26.48 21.76
N LYS A 167 33.41 -27.47 21.57
CA LYS A 167 33.97 -28.26 22.65
C LYS A 167 35.25 -27.60 23.17
N THR A 168 35.34 -27.41 24.48
CA THR A 168 36.51 -26.87 25.15
C THR A 168 37.60 -27.93 25.39
N LEU A 169 38.80 -27.53 25.82
CA LEU A 169 39.92 -28.41 26.11
C LEU A 169 39.57 -29.44 27.20
N ASP A 170 38.83 -29.07 28.22
CA ASP A 170 38.38 -29.92 29.33
C ASP A 170 37.12 -30.75 28.97
N GLY A 171 36.63 -30.65 27.72
CA GLY A 171 35.57 -31.52 27.22
C GLY A 171 34.17 -30.98 27.42
N GLU A 172 33.99 -29.80 28.00
CA GLU A 172 32.73 -29.12 28.18
C GLU A 172 32.26 -28.46 26.87
N PHE A 173 31.00 -27.99 26.82
CA PHE A 173 30.43 -27.32 25.67
C PHE A 173 30.20 -25.83 25.93
N MET A 174 30.50 -25.01 24.94
CA MET A 174 30.32 -23.59 24.93
C MET A 174 29.53 -23.12 23.75
N VAL A 175 28.59 -22.19 23.97
CA VAL A 175 27.78 -21.63 22.90
C VAL A 175 28.52 -20.44 22.29
N SER A 176 28.91 -20.56 21.02
CA SER A 176 29.58 -19.51 20.25
C SER A 176 29.53 -19.87 18.77
N HIS A 177 29.27 -18.90 17.89
CA HIS A 177 29.35 -19.14 16.45
C HIS A 177 30.80 -19.40 16.00
N ASP A 178 31.71 -18.56 16.44
CA ASP A 178 33.11 -18.68 16.07
C ASP A 178 33.86 -19.58 17.06
N GLY A 179 34.75 -20.45 16.55
CA GLY A 179 35.67 -21.22 17.37
C GLY A 179 36.77 -20.35 18.01
N ASN A 180 36.80 -19.06 17.68
CA ASN A 180 37.75 -18.07 18.18
C ASN A 180 37.02 -16.94 18.89
N LEU A 181 37.54 -16.46 20.02
CA LEU A 181 36.94 -15.42 20.85
C LEU A 181 37.12 -13.96 20.28
N ASN A 182 37.77 -13.80 19.13
CA ASN A 182 38.18 -12.48 18.62
C ASN A 182 36.99 -11.60 18.27
N ARG A 183 36.06 -12.08 17.47
CA ARG A 183 34.94 -11.27 16.96
C ARG A 183 34.03 -10.74 18.07
N MET A 184 33.73 -11.58 19.06
CA MET A 184 32.77 -11.22 20.11
C MET A 184 33.43 -10.55 21.31
N PHE A 185 34.68 -10.92 21.63
CA PHE A 185 35.33 -10.52 22.88
C PHE A 185 36.68 -9.83 22.67
N GLY A 186 37.20 -9.78 21.44
CA GLY A 186 38.47 -9.11 21.10
C GLY A 186 39.73 -9.91 21.45
N TYR A 187 39.59 -11.20 21.82
CA TYR A 187 40.73 -12.06 22.20
C TYR A 187 41.01 -13.11 21.14
N ASP A 188 42.24 -13.20 20.68
CA ASP A 188 42.66 -14.20 19.66
C ASP A 188 43.00 -15.56 20.28
N PHE A 189 41.99 -16.18 20.90
CA PHE A 189 42.12 -17.51 21.50
C PHE A 189 41.10 -18.48 20.87
N GLN A 190 41.55 -19.71 20.64
CA GLN A 190 40.70 -20.79 20.17
C GLN A 190 39.99 -21.47 21.35
N ILE A 191 38.65 -21.57 21.30
CA ILE A 191 37.85 -22.23 22.36
C ILE A 191 38.35 -23.64 22.65
N ALA A 192 38.66 -24.41 21.60
CA ALA A 192 39.12 -25.79 21.74
C ALA A 192 40.48 -25.94 22.46
N THR A 193 41.23 -24.87 22.63
CA THR A 193 42.55 -24.88 23.31
C THR A 193 42.52 -24.37 24.76
N LEU A 194 41.35 -23.94 25.22
CA LEU A 194 41.16 -23.42 26.58
C LEU A 194 40.19 -24.27 27.38
N THR A 195 40.40 -24.35 28.69
CA THR A 195 39.41 -24.90 29.61
C THR A 195 38.28 -23.92 29.86
N THR A 196 37.14 -24.42 30.29
CA THR A 196 35.96 -23.58 30.65
C THR A 196 36.33 -22.50 31.69
N GLU A 197 37.14 -22.88 32.69
CA GLU A 197 37.68 -21.97 33.73
C GLU A 197 38.54 -20.83 33.14
N GLN A 198 39.33 -21.14 32.11
CA GLN A 198 40.15 -20.12 31.43
C GLN A 198 39.30 -19.18 30.64
N ILE A 199 38.27 -19.68 29.94
CA ILE A 199 37.38 -18.89 29.10
C ILE A 199 36.51 -17.91 29.93
N LYS A 200 36.04 -18.35 31.11
CA LYS A 200 35.25 -17.49 32.03
C LYS A 200 35.95 -16.22 32.51
N LYS A 201 37.25 -16.10 32.27
CA LYS A 201 38.05 -14.93 32.65
C LYS A 201 37.95 -13.80 31.62
N TYR A 202 37.41 -14.07 30.47
CA TYR A 202 37.25 -13.14 29.37
C TYR A 202 35.77 -12.77 29.16
#